data_33086e62a96f11339dbd49c73bf4fe44
#
_entry.id   33086e62a96f11339dbd49c73bf4fe44
#
_cell.length_a   1.000
_cell.length_b   1.000
_cell.length_c   1.000
_cell.angle_alpha   90.00
_cell.angle_beta   90.00
_cell.angle_gamma   90.00
#
_symmetry.space_group_name_H-M   'P 1'
#
loop_
_entity.id
_entity.type
_entity.pdbx_description
1 polymer ?
#
loop_
_entity_poly.entity_id
_entity_poly.type
_entity_poly.pdbx_seq_one_letter_code
_entity_poly.pdbx_strand_id
1 'polypeptide(L)'
;TTLTVLGICVGIAAVVALVMLSSGLQAGIANEFASIGSDKLFVRAASAGFGPPGTAVSAPLTVREKEIIEDLKGVKVATGRLLRVLAIEFDDEIVTEMLASMPDDSKENDLVVEFGDYVLKEGRWGDKGKFEVVLGISAVEIFEDDLELGDILIIEGSEVEVVGIIESTGNPEFDDAILMSEKAQRELIGVSDEYDGIVIQTDNTDGMALLQERIEDELRDYREVKEGSEDFTVQSPEALLATLTTVLVIVQGVLVGIAGISLFVGSVGIMNTMYTSVVERTREIGILRAIGARGHEIRILFLVESGILGFFGGLVGIAIGVSITLGIEFVLVNYMNVQLLDVQVSYVMLFVLLLLSTVIGAASGYFPSKEASTITPLEAIRG
;
A
#
# COMPACT_ATOMS: atom_id res chain seq x y z
N THR A 1 23.52 -17.26 -25.10
CA THR A 1 22.57 -16.14 -25.42
C THR A 1 21.28 -16.20 -24.64
N THR A 2 20.62 -17.35 -24.46
CA THR A 2 19.33 -17.42 -23.70
C THR A 2 19.48 -17.05 -22.24
N LEU A 3 20.52 -17.53 -21.53
CA LEU A 3 20.77 -17.26 -20.11
C LEU A 3 21.07 -15.76 -19.85
N THR A 4 21.70 -15.09 -20.79
CA THR A 4 22.07 -13.68 -20.67
C THR A 4 20.89 -12.73 -20.86
N VAL A 5 20.01 -13.05 -21.82
CA VAL A 5 18.74 -12.33 -22.03
C VAL A 5 17.82 -12.50 -20.82
N LEU A 6 17.80 -13.70 -20.19
CA LEU A 6 17.06 -13.98 -18.98
C LEU A 6 17.48 -13.05 -17.81
N GLY A 7 18.77 -12.76 -17.64
CA GLY A 7 19.22 -11.85 -16.58
C GLY A 7 18.64 -10.44 -16.69
N ILE A 8 18.63 -9.86 -17.91
CA ILE A 8 18.02 -8.56 -18.15
C ILE A 8 16.49 -8.64 -18.03
N CYS A 9 15.89 -9.71 -18.57
CA CYS A 9 14.45 -9.95 -18.51
C CYS A 9 13.95 -9.97 -17.06
N VAL A 10 14.59 -10.75 -16.17
CA VAL A 10 14.22 -10.82 -14.75
C VAL A 10 14.41 -9.47 -14.05
N GLY A 11 15.53 -8.77 -14.33
CA GLY A 11 15.79 -7.46 -13.76
C GLY A 11 14.73 -6.42 -14.16
N ILE A 12 14.38 -6.35 -15.44
CA ILE A 12 13.34 -5.43 -15.93
C ILE A 12 11.96 -5.85 -15.45
N ALA A 13 11.63 -7.15 -15.44
CA ALA A 13 10.35 -7.64 -14.93
C ALA A 13 10.15 -7.25 -13.47
N ALA A 14 11.19 -7.41 -12.63
CA ALA A 14 11.15 -7.02 -11.24
C ALA A 14 10.94 -5.49 -11.08
N VAL A 15 11.67 -4.66 -11.83
CA VAL A 15 11.49 -3.19 -11.78
C VAL A 15 10.07 -2.81 -12.18
N VAL A 16 9.55 -3.37 -13.29
CA VAL A 16 8.19 -3.08 -13.78
C VAL A 16 7.16 -3.45 -12.73
N ALA A 17 7.21 -4.69 -12.22
CA ALA A 17 6.25 -5.18 -11.25
C ALA A 17 6.27 -4.33 -9.95
N LEU A 18 7.45 -4.03 -9.42
CA LEU A 18 7.60 -3.28 -8.18
C LEU A 18 7.15 -1.82 -8.32
N VAL A 19 7.49 -1.16 -9.43
CA VAL A 19 7.06 0.23 -9.65
C VAL A 19 5.55 0.30 -9.87
N MET A 20 4.97 -0.62 -10.65
CA MET A 20 3.53 -0.66 -10.87
C MET A 20 2.75 -0.98 -9.59
N LEU A 21 3.20 -1.97 -8.79
CA LEU A 21 2.58 -2.30 -7.51
C LEU A 21 2.65 -1.13 -6.52
N SER A 22 3.83 -0.49 -6.42
CA SER A 22 4.00 0.66 -5.52
C SER A 22 3.13 1.85 -5.94
N SER A 23 3.06 2.16 -7.24
CA SER A 23 2.20 3.25 -7.73
C SER A 23 0.71 2.92 -7.62
N GLY A 24 0.33 1.66 -7.86
CA GLY A 24 -1.05 1.19 -7.69
C GLY A 24 -1.51 1.23 -6.24
N LEU A 25 -0.65 0.81 -5.31
CA LEU A 25 -0.92 0.90 -3.88
C LEU A 25 -1.03 2.36 -3.42
N GLN A 26 -0.14 3.25 -3.88
CA GLN A 26 -0.23 4.69 -3.58
C GLN A 26 -1.54 5.29 -4.10
N ALA A 27 -1.96 4.94 -5.32
CA ALA A 27 -3.21 5.42 -5.89
C ALA A 27 -4.43 4.87 -5.12
N GLY A 28 -4.44 3.57 -4.80
CA GLY A 28 -5.51 2.95 -4.02
C GLY A 28 -5.66 3.57 -2.64
N ILE A 29 -4.55 3.73 -1.91
CA ILE A 29 -4.55 4.40 -0.60
C ILE A 29 -5.02 5.86 -0.74
N ALA A 30 -4.56 6.59 -1.76
CA ALA A 30 -5.00 7.97 -1.97
C ALA A 30 -6.50 8.07 -2.28
N ASN A 31 -7.05 7.13 -3.04
CA ASN A 31 -8.49 7.06 -3.31
C ASN A 31 -9.28 6.76 -2.03
N GLU A 32 -8.80 5.83 -1.20
CA GLU A 32 -9.40 5.50 0.09
C GLU A 32 -9.45 6.72 1.02
N PHE A 33 -8.34 7.43 1.16
CA PHE A 33 -8.33 8.67 1.96
C PHE A 33 -9.12 9.81 1.35
N ALA A 34 -9.32 9.82 0.03
CA ALA A 34 -10.19 10.81 -0.61
C ALA A 34 -11.68 10.56 -0.28
N SER A 35 -12.09 9.31 -0.07
CA SER A 35 -13.46 8.97 0.38
C SER A 35 -13.72 9.43 1.81
N ILE A 36 -12.73 9.32 2.68
CA ILE A 36 -12.80 9.79 4.09
C ILE A 36 -13.05 11.31 4.17
N GLY A 37 -12.59 12.06 3.17
CA GLY A 37 -12.67 13.53 3.11
C GLY A 37 -11.43 14.21 3.72
N SER A 38 -11.05 15.33 3.11
CA SER A 38 -9.90 16.13 3.56
C SER A 38 -10.25 17.12 4.69
N ASP A 39 -11.47 17.06 5.23
CA ASP A 39 -11.99 17.93 6.29
C ASP A 39 -11.89 17.29 7.68
N LYS A 40 -11.18 16.19 7.82
CA LYS A 40 -11.13 15.41 9.07
C LYS A 40 -9.73 15.37 9.68
N LEU A 41 -9.65 15.36 11.01
CA LEU A 41 -8.46 15.12 11.81
C LEU A 41 -8.69 13.93 12.73
N PHE A 42 -7.61 13.20 13.00
CA PHE A 42 -7.62 12.05 13.91
C PHE A 42 -6.70 12.31 15.08
N VAL A 43 -7.21 12.12 16.29
CA VAL A 43 -6.40 12.06 17.49
C VAL A 43 -6.37 10.60 17.95
N ARG A 44 -5.17 10.08 18.16
CA ARG A 44 -4.97 8.73 18.70
C ARG A 44 -4.06 8.80 19.91
N ALA A 45 -4.34 7.98 20.90
CA ALA A 45 -3.40 7.76 21.98
C ALA A 45 -2.17 7.00 21.44
N ALA A 46 -0.97 7.32 21.93
CA ALA A 46 0.23 6.61 21.55
C ALA A 46 0.15 5.17 22.05
N SER A 47 0.15 4.22 21.13
CA SER A 47 0.23 2.80 21.47
C SER A 47 1.66 2.42 21.83
N ALA A 48 1.83 1.56 22.82
CA ALA A 48 3.15 1.06 23.24
C ALA A 48 3.81 0.09 22.23
N GLY A 49 3.29 -0.03 20.99
CA GLY A 49 3.81 -0.95 19.95
C GLY A 49 3.10 -0.84 18.61
N PHE A 50 3.56 -1.64 17.65
CA PHE A 50 2.94 -1.84 16.34
C PHE A 50 1.75 -2.83 16.44
N GLY A 51 0.74 -2.51 17.25
CA GLY A 51 -0.48 -3.31 17.35
C GLY A 51 -1.65 -2.69 16.59
N PRO A 52 -2.69 -3.50 16.25
CA PRO A 52 -3.94 -2.96 15.73
C PRO A 52 -4.57 -1.96 16.71
N PRO A 53 -5.45 -1.05 16.25
CA PRO A 53 -6.25 -0.19 17.12
C PRO A 53 -6.94 -1.03 18.22
N GLY A 54 -6.97 -0.52 19.46
CA GLY A 54 -7.60 -1.23 20.58
C GLY A 54 -6.70 -2.20 21.34
N THR A 55 -5.43 -2.39 20.96
CA THR A 55 -4.46 -3.13 21.77
C THR A 55 -3.80 -2.18 22.77
N ALA A 56 -3.75 -2.61 24.05
CA ALA A 56 -3.18 -1.96 25.22
C ALA A 56 -2.56 -0.55 25.01
N VAL A 57 -3.37 0.47 25.15
CA VAL A 57 -2.92 1.87 25.13
C VAL A 57 -2.46 2.23 26.52
N SER A 58 -1.25 2.79 26.66
CA SER A 58 -0.69 3.16 27.96
C SER A 58 -1.38 4.39 28.59
N ALA A 59 -2.01 5.23 27.77
CA ALA A 59 -2.74 6.42 28.18
C ALA A 59 -3.91 6.68 27.21
N PRO A 60 -5.09 6.06 27.41
CA PRO A 60 -6.24 6.27 26.53
C PRO A 60 -6.67 7.74 26.51
N LEU A 61 -7.32 8.14 25.42
CA LEU A 61 -7.99 9.43 25.37
C LEU A 61 -9.24 9.40 26.26
N THR A 62 -9.69 10.55 26.73
CA THR A 62 -10.80 10.65 27.64
C THR A 62 -11.97 11.47 27.07
N VAL A 63 -13.16 11.30 27.65
CA VAL A 63 -14.31 12.15 27.33
C VAL A 63 -13.99 13.64 27.54
N ARG A 64 -13.19 13.95 28.58
CA ARG A 64 -12.77 15.34 28.81
C ARG A 64 -11.91 15.92 27.72
N GLU A 65 -11.01 15.14 27.14
CA GLU A 65 -10.18 15.57 26.01
C GLU A 65 -11.01 15.80 24.76
N LYS A 66 -12.01 14.94 24.51
CA LYS A 66 -12.98 15.17 23.43
C LYS A 66 -13.71 16.51 23.63
N GLU A 67 -14.18 16.82 24.84
CA GLU A 67 -14.85 18.10 25.16
C GLU A 67 -13.91 19.30 24.92
N ILE A 68 -12.64 19.22 25.33
CA ILE A 68 -11.62 20.25 25.08
C ILE A 68 -11.48 20.52 23.61
N ILE A 69 -11.38 19.45 22.79
CA ILE A 69 -11.26 19.56 21.34
C ILE A 69 -12.51 20.18 20.72
N GLU A 70 -13.70 19.78 21.17
CA GLU A 70 -14.98 20.25 20.65
C GLU A 70 -15.19 21.75 20.87
N ASP A 71 -14.67 22.29 21.98
CA ASP A 71 -14.73 23.72 22.30
C ASP A 71 -13.78 24.59 21.44
N LEU A 72 -12.87 23.98 20.65
CA LEU A 72 -11.91 24.72 19.83
C LEU A 72 -12.57 25.36 18.60
N LYS A 73 -12.20 26.59 18.33
CA LYS A 73 -12.68 27.31 17.14
C LYS A 73 -12.14 26.66 15.86
N GLY A 74 -13.02 26.21 15.01
CA GLY A 74 -12.73 25.53 13.74
C GLY A 74 -13.08 24.04 13.77
N VAL A 75 -13.50 23.52 14.93
CA VAL A 75 -14.09 22.20 15.08
C VAL A 75 -15.60 22.32 14.83
N LYS A 76 -16.12 21.49 13.93
CA LYS A 76 -17.54 21.38 13.61
C LYS A 76 -18.21 20.30 14.46
N VAL A 77 -17.57 19.13 14.55
CA VAL A 77 -17.99 17.98 15.36
C VAL A 77 -16.72 17.22 15.78
N ALA A 78 -16.69 16.74 17.02
CA ALA A 78 -15.69 15.77 17.47
C ALA A 78 -16.40 14.55 18.03
N THR A 79 -15.97 13.35 17.68
CA THR A 79 -16.53 12.10 18.15
C THR A 79 -15.45 11.17 18.67
N GLY A 80 -15.67 10.58 19.84
CA GLY A 80 -14.81 9.55 20.40
C GLY A 80 -15.13 8.18 19.80
N ARG A 81 -14.11 7.35 19.67
CA ARG A 81 -14.24 5.97 19.16
C ARG A 81 -13.66 5.00 20.17
N LEU A 82 -14.44 3.99 20.51
CA LEU A 82 -13.97 2.80 21.21
C LEU A 82 -13.77 1.69 20.19
N LEU A 83 -12.55 1.18 20.11
CA LEU A 83 -12.16 0.11 19.21
C LEU A 83 -11.54 -0.99 20.05
N ARG A 84 -12.22 -2.12 20.21
CA ARG A 84 -11.74 -3.23 21.04
C ARG A 84 -11.78 -4.53 20.27
N VAL A 85 -10.67 -5.22 20.30
CA VAL A 85 -10.57 -6.58 19.75
C VAL A 85 -11.02 -7.55 20.84
N LEU A 86 -12.15 -8.21 20.61
CA LEU A 86 -12.82 -9.07 21.58
C LEU A 86 -13.06 -10.46 21.01
N ALA A 87 -13.18 -11.45 21.92
CA ALA A 87 -13.64 -12.77 21.56
C ALA A 87 -15.17 -12.75 21.39
N ILE A 88 -15.63 -13.23 20.26
CA ILE A 88 -17.04 -13.35 19.88
C ILE A 88 -17.35 -14.81 19.68
N GLU A 89 -18.36 -15.30 20.34
CA GLU A 89 -18.80 -16.69 20.28
C GLU A 89 -20.15 -16.81 19.58
N PHE A 90 -20.25 -17.73 18.65
CA PHE A 90 -21.47 -18.09 17.96
C PHE A 90 -21.44 -19.59 17.64
N ASP A 91 -22.49 -20.33 17.96
CA ASP A 91 -22.68 -21.76 17.73
C ASP A 91 -21.46 -22.64 18.14
N ASP A 92 -20.94 -22.42 19.37
CA ASP A 92 -19.75 -23.09 19.95
C ASP A 92 -18.41 -22.75 19.24
N GLU A 93 -18.40 -21.82 18.27
CA GLU A 93 -17.21 -21.30 17.61
C GLU A 93 -16.80 -19.94 18.22
N ILE A 94 -15.50 -19.71 18.38
CA ILE A 94 -14.97 -18.46 18.94
C ILE A 94 -14.01 -17.83 17.94
N VAL A 95 -14.30 -16.63 17.52
CA VAL A 95 -13.42 -15.80 16.71
C VAL A 95 -13.03 -14.54 17.45
N THR A 96 -11.98 -13.88 16.99
CA THR A 96 -11.49 -12.62 17.60
C THR A 96 -11.63 -11.52 16.57
N GLU A 97 -12.55 -10.57 16.83
CA GLU A 97 -12.87 -9.49 15.89
C GLU A 97 -12.94 -8.13 16.57
N MET A 98 -12.91 -7.07 15.76
CA MET A 98 -12.95 -5.69 16.23
C MET A 98 -14.37 -5.22 16.42
N LEU A 99 -14.72 -4.90 17.68
CA LEU A 99 -15.96 -4.21 18.04
C LEU A 99 -15.70 -2.71 18.07
N ALA A 100 -16.44 -1.94 17.27
CA ALA A 100 -16.30 -0.49 17.15
C ALA A 100 -17.56 0.23 17.64
N SER A 101 -17.37 1.32 18.38
CA SER A 101 -18.51 2.10 18.90
C SER A 101 -19.20 2.94 17.82
N MET A 102 -20.53 3.00 17.89
CA MET A 102 -21.35 4.00 17.21
C MET A 102 -21.82 5.03 18.22
N PRO A 103 -21.52 6.33 18.01
CA PRO A 103 -21.92 7.38 18.94
C PRO A 103 -23.43 7.45 19.14
N ASP A 104 -23.84 7.78 20.36
CA ASP A 104 -25.25 7.93 20.68
C ASP A 104 -25.81 9.32 20.32
N ASP A 105 -24.97 10.32 20.10
CA ASP A 105 -25.38 11.62 19.56
C ASP A 105 -25.58 11.56 18.05
N SER A 106 -26.64 12.20 17.56
CA SER A 106 -27.02 12.13 16.14
C SER A 106 -25.96 12.74 15.21
N LYS A 107 -25.35 13.87 15.61
CA LYS A 107 -24.35 14.55 14.76
C LYS A 107 -23.03 13.78 14.72
N GLU A 108 -22.64 13.21 15.85
CA GLU A 108 -21.46 12.38 15.95
C GLU A 108 -21.66 11.06 15.18
N ASN A 109 -22.87 10.49 15.27
CA ASN A 109 -23.24 9.29 14.51
C ASN A 109 -23.18 9.55 13.01
N ASP A 110 -23.76 10.67 12.53
CA ASP A 110 -23.71 11.07 11.13
C ASP A 110 -22.26 11.20 10.63
N LEU A 111 -21.35 11.75 11.47
CA LEU A 111 -19.94 11.84 11.15
C LEU A 111 -19.30 10.46 11.00
N VAL A 112 -19.63 9.51 11.88
CA VAL A 112 -19.08 8.14 11.80
C VAL A 112 -19.61 7.38 10.60
N VAL A 113 -20.90 7.53 10.28
CA VAL A 113 -21.54 6.93 9.10
C VAL A 113 -20.91 7.49 7.83
N GLU A 114 -20.70 8.81 7.74
CA GLU A 114 -20.02 9.46 6.62
C GLU A 114 -18.55 9.01 6.51
N PHE A 115 -17.85 8.92 7.66
CA PHE A 115 -16.45 8.52 7.71
C PHE A 115 -16.22 7.09 7.22
N GLY A 116 -17.11 6.15 7.58
CA GLY A 116 -17.01 4.74 7.19
C GLY A 116 -17.72 4.42 5.87
N ASP A 117 -18.37 5.42 5.23
CA ASP A 117 -19.24 5.21 4.06
C ASP A 117 -20.28 4.10 4.31
N TYR A 118 -20.83 4.05 5.53
CA TYR A 118 -21.70 2.99 5.96
C TYR A 118 -23.09 3.12 5.40
N VAL A 119 -23.50 2.17 4.56
CA VAL A 119 -24.84 2.04 4.00
C VAL A 119 -25.48 0.73 4.48
N LEU A 120 -26.67 0.79 5.08
CA LEU A 120 -27.37 -0.42 5.47
C LEU A 120 -27.84 -1.20 4.25
N LYS A 121 -27.45 -2.46 4.16
CA LYS A 121 -27.92 -3.44 3.18
C LYS A 121 -29.24 -4.06 3.63
N GLU A 122 -29.30 -4.49 4.89
CA GLU A 122 -30.46 -5.16 5.49
C GLU A 122 -30.60 -4.77 6.97
N GLY A 123 -31.82 -4.90 7.50
CA GLY A 123 -32.09 -4.65 8.90
C GLY A 123 -32.20 -3.18 9.27
N ARG A 124 -31.65 -2.80 10.42
CA ARG A 124 -31.68 -1.46 10.99
C ARG A 124 -30.41 -1.14 11.78
N TRP A 125 -30.19 0.13 12.07
CA TRP A 125 -29.18 0.53 13.07
C TRP A 125 -29.57 0.06 14.47
N GLY A 126 -28.56 -0.27 15.29
CA GLY A 126 -28.77 -0.64 16.68
C GLY A 126 -29.35 0.51 17.50
N ASP A 127 -30.22 0.17 18.45
CA ASP A 127 -30.79 1.13 19.39
C ASP A 127 -29.77 1.54 20.47
N LYS A 128 -29.86 2.79 20.91
CA LYS A 128 -28.97 3.34 21.94
C LYS A 128 -29.03 2.55 23.23
N GLY A 129 -27.86 2.07 23.67
CA GLY A 129 -27.72 1.38 24.96
C GLY A 129 -28.32 -0.04 24.98
N LYS A 130 -28.67 -0.62 23.85
CA LYS A 130 -29.03 -2.04 23.73
C LYS A 130 -27.85 -2.84 23.24
N PHE A 131 -27.79 -4.09 23.67
CA PHE A 131 -26.83 -5.07 23.16
C PHE A 131 -27.27 -5.57 21.79
N GLU A 132 -27.11 -4.71 20.81
CA GLU A 132 -27.43 -4.90 19.41
C GLU A 132 -26.22 -4.53 18.56
N VAL A 133 -25.92 -5.33 17.54
CA VAL A 133 -24.82 -5.08 16.63
C VAL A 133 -25.28 -4.98 15.18
N VAL A 134 -24.53 -4.20 14.42
CA VAL A 134 -24.61 -4.11 12.98
C VAL A 134 -23.30 -4.64 12.41
N LEU A 135 -23.38 -5.59 11.51
CA LEU A 135 -22.23 -6.27 10.92
C LEU A 135 -21.81 -5.60 9.61
N GLY A 136 -20.52 -5.43 9.39
CA GLY A 136 -19.98 -5.24 8.06
C GLY A 136 -20.18 -6.50 7.21
N ILE A 137 -20.15 -6.36 5.90
CA ILE A 137 -20.48 -7.48 4.99
C ILE A 137 -19.55 -8.68 5.16
N SER A 138 -18.25 -8.45 5.37
CA SER A 138 -17.28 -9.53 5.58
C SER A 138 -17.41 -10.16 6.98
N ALA A 139 -17.88 -9.39 7.96
CA ALA A 139 -18.15 -9.90 9.31
C ALA A 139 -19.28 -10.94 9.35
N VAL A 140 -20.11 -11.01 8.31
CA VAL A 140 -21.17 -12.04 8.16
C VAL A 140 -20.58 -13.44 8.00
N GLU A 141 -19.43 -13.54 7.30
CA GLU A 141 -18.79 -14.81 6.89
C GLU A 141 -17.61 -15.21 7.82
N ILE A 142 -17.52 -14.65 9.04
CA ILE A 142 -16.41 -14.92 9.96
C ILE A 142 -16.52 -16.28 10.68
N PHE A 143 -17.71 -16.88 10.73
CA PHE A 143 -17.96 -18.21 11.29
C PHE A 143 -18.19 -19.22 10.17
N GLU A 144 -18.17 -20.53 10.49
CA GLU A 144 -18.46 -21.58 9.51
C GLU A 144 -19.89 -21.46 8.95
N ASP A 145 -20.85 -21.07 9.79
CA ASP A 145 -22.21 -20.75 9.41
C ASP A 145 -22.38 -19.22 9.30
N ASP A 146 -22.86 -18.73 8.17
CA ASP A 146 -23.09 -17.31 7.92
C ASP A 146 -24.05 -16.70 8.93
N LEU A 147 -23.70 -15.53 9.47
CA LEU A 147 -24.54 -14.81 10.42
C LEU A 147 -25.76 -14.18 9.71
N GLU A 148 -26.95 -14.36 10.29
CA GLU A 148 -28.20 -13.77 9.81
C GLU A 148 -28.76 -12.74 10.77
N LEU A 149 -29.73 -11.94 10.28
CA LEU A 149 -30.47 -10.99 11.14
C LEU A 149 -31.28 -11.75 12.21
N GLY A 150 -31.08 -11.35 13.46
CA GLY A 150 -31.73 -11.96 14.64
C GLY A 150 -30.89 -13.01 15.34
N ASP A 151 -29.69 -13.34 14.81
CA ASP A 151 -28.77 -14.23 15.52
C ASP A 151 -28.25 -13.59 16.78
N ILE A 152 -27.92 -14.43 17.76
CA ILE A 152 -27.41 -14.03 19.07
C ILE A 152 -25.94 -14.39 19.17
N LEU A 153 -25.08 -13.41 19.24
CA LEU A 153 -23.66 -13.55 19.53
C LEU A 153 -23.43 -13.47 21.05
N ILE A 154 -22.40 -14.15 21.53
CA ILE A 154 -21.95 -13.99 22.91
C ILE A 154 -20.63 -13.20 22.90
N ILE A 155 -20.64 -12.01 23.47
CA ILE A 155 -19.47 -11.12 23.56
C ILE A 155 -19.26 -10.79 25.04
N GLU A 156 -18.06 -11.08 25.57
CA GLU A 156 -17.75 -10.89 27.01
C GLU A 156 -18.81 -11.53 27.94
N GLY A 157 -19.39 -12.66 27.51
CA GLY A 157 -20.41 -13.39 28.26
C GLY A 157 -21.82 -12.76 28.24
N SER A 158 -22.04 -11.74 27.42
CA SER A 158 -23.34 -11.11 27.21
C SER A 158 -23.95 -11.48 25.89
N GLU A 159 -25.26 -11.70 25.85
CA GLU A 159 -26.01 -11.96 24.62
C GLU A 159 -26.20 -10.64 23.84
N VAL A 160 -25.85 -10.65 22.55
CA VAL A 160 -25.87 -9.49 21.64
C VAL A 160 -26.58 -9.90 20.35
N GLU A 161 -27.64 -9.16 19.99
CA GLU A 161 -28.46 -9.46 18.80
C GLU A 161 -27.92 -8.80 17.55
N VAL A 162 -27.83 -9.53 16.44
CA VAL A 162 -27.52 -8.99 15.11
C VAL A 162 -28.77 -8.33 14.53
N VAL A 163 -28.77 -7.01 14.34
CA VAL A 163 -29.93 -6.24 13.91
C VAL A 163 -29.81 -5.58 12.55
N GLY A 164 -28.60 -5.56 11.98
CA GLY A 164 -28.34 -4.98 10.66
C GLY A 164 -27.08 -5.49 10.02
N ILE A 165 -27.02 -5.37 8.71
CA ILE A 165 -25.84 -5.69 7.87
C ILE A 165 -25.58 -4.49 6.96
N ILE A 166 -24.31 -4.10 6.85
CA ILE A 166 -23.83 -2.98 6.03
C ILE A 166 -23.39 -3.50 4.67
N GLU A 167 -23.62 -2.72 3.61
CA GLU A 167 -23.06 -2.98 2.28
C GLU A 167 -21.51 -2.90 2.32
N SER A 168 -20.85 -3.53 1.33
CA SER A 168 -19.39 -3.42 1.21
C SER A 168 -19.02 -1.96 0.93
N THR A 169 -18.10 -1.46 1.75
CA THR A 169 -17.48 -0.15 1.59
C THR A 169 -16.28 -0.22 0.65
N GLY A 170 -15.77 -1.44 0.38
CA GLY A 170 -14.54 -1.69 -0.36
C GLY A 170 -13.26 -1.59 0.51
N ASN A 171 -13.41 -1.22 1.78
CA ASN A 171 -12.33 -1.18 2.77
C ASN A 171 -12.48 -2.35 3.74
N PRO A 172 -11.54 -3.30 3.78
CA PRO A 172 -11.62 -4.46 4.66
C PRO A 172 -11.77 -4.10 6.14
N GLU A 173 -11.15 -3.01 6.62
CA GLU A 173 -11.24 -2.58 8.03
C GLU A 173 -12.68 -2.21 8.41
N PHE A 174 -13.46 -1.64 7.48
CA PHE A 174 -14.86 -1.29 7.70
C PHE A 174 -15.80 -2.44 7.35
N ASP A 175 -15.45 -3.26 6.37
CA ASP A 175 -16.24 -4.41 5.96
C ASP A 175 -16.20 -5.56 6.99
N ASP A 176 -15.11 -5.67 7.78
CA ASP A 176 -14.95 -6.62 8.89
C ASP A 176 -15.51 -6.07 10.22
N ALA A 177 -15.85 -4.77 10.29
CA ALA A 177 -16.24 -4.14 11.54
C ALA A 177 -17.59 -4.63 12.10
N ILE A 178 -17.63 -4.83 13.42
CA ILE A 178 -18.86 -5.06 14.17
C ILE A 178 -19.17 -3.79 14.94
N LEU A 179 -20.31 -3.19 14.66
CA LEU A 179 -20.70 -1.87 15.20
C LEU A 179 -21.74 -2.00 16.31
N MET A 180 -21.50 -1.38 17.47
CA MET A 180 -22.41 -1.36 18.60
C MET A 180 -22.60 0.08 19.12
N SER A 181 -23.76 0.40 19.69
CA SER A 181 -23.98 1.67 20.42
C SER A 181 -22.87 1.90 21.45
N GLU A 182 -22.31 3.12 21.51
CA GLU A 182 -21.23 3.46 22.43
C GLU A 182 -21.59 3.13 23.88
N LYS A 183 -22.81 3.47 24.30
CA LYS A 183 -23.29 3.21 25.67
C LYS A 183 -23.34 1.71 25.96
N ALA A 184 -23.83 0.89 25.02
CA ALA A 184 -23.87 -0.57 25.19
C ALA A 184 -22.46 -1.15 25.25
N GLN A 185 -21.57 -0.70 24.36
CA GLN A 185 -20.18 -1.16 24.37
C GLN A 185 -19.45 -0.81 25.65
N ARG A 186 -19.63 0.41 26.17
CA ARG A 186 -19.05 0.82 27.46
C ARG A 186 -19.53 -0.05 28.62
N GLU A 187 -20.82 -0.40 28.65
CA GLU A 187 -21.39 -1.30 29.65
C GLU A 187 -20.82 -2.72 29.51
N LEU A 188 -20.70 -3.20 28.28
CA LEU A 188 -20.19 -4.54 27.95
C LEU A 188 -18.73 -4.74 28.41
N ILE A 189 -17.85 -3.77 28.10
CA ILE A 189 -16.41 -3.87 28.42
C ILE A 189 -16.02 -3.24 29.77
N GLY A 190 -16.98 -2.66 30.50
CA GLY A 190 -16.73 -2.08 31.82
C GLY A 190 -15.90 -0.79 31.82
N VAL A 191 -15.94 0.01 30.74
CA VAL A 191 -15.15 1.24 30.56
C VAL A 191 -16.09 2.46 30.63
N SER A 192 -15.73 3.50 31.39
CA SER A 192 -16.61 4.66 31.56
C SER A 192 -16.18 5.88 30.76
N ASP A 193 -14.87 6.12 30.59
CA ASP A 193 -14.34 7.46 30.30
C ASP A 193 -13.27 7.47 29.22
N GLU A 194 -12.99 6.32 28.64
CA GLU A 194 -11.90 6.12 27.69
C GLU A 194 -12.37 6.16 26.24
N TYR A 195 -11.46 6.59 25.37
CA TYR A 195 -11.53 6.45 23.91
C TYR A 195 -10.19 5.97 23.38
N ASP A 196 -10.22 5.20 22.29
CA ASP A 196 -9.02 4.78 21.58
C ASP A 196 -8.60 5.80 20.51
N GLY A 197 -9.56 6.58 20.04
CA GLY A 197 -9.36 7.67 19.09
C GLY A 197 -10.48 8.68 19.14
N ILE A 198 -10.19 9.88 18.63
CA ILE A 198 -11.18 10.94 18.41
C ILE A 198 -11.10 11.33 16.93
N VAL A 199 -12.24 11.31 16.26
CA VAL A 199 -12.41 11.81 14.89
C VAL A 199 -13.01 13.20 14.97
N ILE A 200 -12.42 14.13 14.24
CA ILE A 200 -12.77 15.54 14.27
C ILE A 200 -13.12 15.97 12.84
N GLN A 201 -14.27 16.57 12.65
CA GLN A 201 -14.62 17.26 11.42
C GLN A 201 -14.37 18.77 11.58
N THR A 202 -13.72 19.37 10.60
CA THR A 202 -13.40 20.80 10.62
C THR A 202 -14.40 21.61 9.81
N ASP A 203 -14.58 22.87 10.19
CA ASP A 203 -15.41 23.81 9.41
C ASP A 203 -14.75 24.26 8.09
N ASN A 204 -13.41 24.23 8.04
CA ASN A 204 -12.64 24.74 6.90
C ASN A 204 -11.30 24.01 6.74
N THR A 205 -11.06 23.45 5.58
CA THR A 205 -9.82 22.74 5.23
C THR A 205 -8.59 23.66 5.15
N ASP A 206 -8.76 24.95 4.77
CA ASP A 206 -7.64 25.91 4.64
C ASP A 206 -6.92 26.19 5.98
N GLY A 207 -7.60 25.95 7.11
CA GLY A 207 -7.07 26.18 8.46
C GLY A 207 -6.64 24.91 9.20
N MET A 208 -6.64 23.77 8.54
CA MET A 208 -6.45 22.46 9.17
C MET A 208 -5.12 22.33 9.92
N ALA A 209 -4.00 22.75 9.31
CA ALA A 209 -2.69 22.70 9.95
C ALA A 209 -2.63 23.56 11.25
N LEU A 210 -3.28 24.73 11.22
CA LEU A 210 -3.37 25.58 12.40
C LEU A 210 -4.30 24.99 13.48
N LEU A 211 -5.37 24.32 13.06
CA LEU A 211 -6.26 23.62 14.00
C LEU A 211 -5.54 22.41 14.61
N GLN A 212 -4.80 21.66 13.82
CA GLN A 212 -3.98 20.55 14.31
C GLN A 212 -3.01 21.03 15.40
N GLU A 213 -2.25 22.10 15.14
CA GLU A 213 -1.30 22.69 16.10
C GLU A 213 -2.01 23.13 17.41
N ARG A 214 -3.20 23.73 17.31
CA ARG A 214 -3.97 24.11 18.48
C ARG A 214 -4.46 22.91 19.29
N ILE A 215 -4.91 21.86 18.62
CA ILE A 215 -5.33 20.63 19.30
C ILE A 215 -4.14 20.01 20.02
N GLU A 216 -2.97 19.98 19.36
CA GLU A 216 -1.74 19.47 19.98
C GLU A 216 -1.33 20.31 21.20
N ASP A 217 -1.40 21.63 21.11
CA ASP A 217 -1.06 22.53 22.22
C ASP A 217 -2.00 22.35 23.41
N GLU A 218 -3.32 22.35 23.19
CA GLU A 218 -4.31 22.19 24.26
C GLU A 218 -4.22 20.80 24.94
N LEU A 219 -4.00 19.75 24.15
CA LEU A 219 -3.81 18.40 24.69
C LEU A 219 -2.49 18.27 25.46
N ARG A 220 -1.39 18.91 24.97
CA ARG A 220 -0.12 18.96 25.72
C ARG A 220 -0.28 19.66 27.07
N ASP A 221 -0.99 20.79 27.08
CA ASP A 221 -1.24 21.54 28.30
C ASP A 221 -2.11 20.73 29.27
N TYR A 222 -3.16 20.07 28.77
CA TYR A 222 -4.05 19.25 29.60
C TYR A 222 -3.33 18.01 30.18
N ARG A 223 -2.49 17.34 29.38
CA ARG A 223 -1.72 16.14 29.80
C ARG A 223 -0.42 16.48 30.54
N GLU A 224 -0.05 17.75 30.65
CA GLU A 224 1.21 18.23 31.24
C GLU A 224 2.45 17.57 30.57
N VAL A 225 2.38 17.26 29.27
CA VAL A 225 3.49 16.69 28.49
C VAL A 225 4.23 17.77 27.70
N LYS A 226 5.51 17.50 27.39
CA LYS A 226 6.33 18.43 26.62
C LYS A 226 6.32 18.06 25.14
N GLU A 227 6.56 19.06 24.29
CA GLU A 227 6.79 18.88 22.85
C GLU A 227 7.88 17.81 22.60
N GLY A 228 7.52 16.83 21.76
CA GLY A 228 8.37 15.67 21.44
C GLY A 228 8.30 14.51 22.44
N SER A 229 7.42 14.59 23.46
CA SER A 229 7.18 13.54 24.45
C SER A 229 5.69 13.25 24.62
N GLU A 230 4.91 13.56 23.57
CA GLU A 230 3.47 13.34 23.58
C GLU A 230 3.14 11.83 23.62
N ASP A 231 2.14 11.49 24.39
CA ASP A 231 1.53 10.18 24.46
C ASP A 231 0.25 10.08 23.59
N PHE A 232 0.12 11.03 22.68
CA PHE A 232 -0.92 11.10 21.66
C PHE A 232 -0.36 11.61 20.34
N THR A 233 -1.11 11.43 19.25
CA THR A 233 -0.80 11.99 17.93
C THR A 233 -2.03 12.62 17.32
N VAL A 234 -1.87 13.78 16.68
CA VAL A 234 -2.91 14.43 15.89
C VAL A 234 -2.48 14.39 14.42
N GLN A 235 -3.29 13.77 13.57
CA GLN A 235 -2.92 13.55 12.18
C GLN A 235 -4.08 13.84 11.24
N SER A 236 -3.77 14.46 10.11
CA SER A 236 -4.69 14.53 8.98
C SER A 236 -4.52 13.33 8.05
N PRO A 237 -5.53 13.00 7.21
CA PRO A 237 -5.41 12.00 6.16
C PRO A 237 -4.19 12.25 5.27
N GLU A 238 -3.93 13.49 4.91
CA GLU A 238 -2.78 13.86 4.07
C GLU A 238 -1.44 13.57 4.74
N ALA A 239 -1.32 13.83 6.05
CA ALA A 239 -0.10 13.53 6.81
C ALA A 239 0.15 12.01 6.92
N LEU A 240 -0.92 11.23 7.09
CA LEU A 240 -0.84 9.76 7.05
C LEU A 240 -0.40 9.27 5.67
N LEU A 241 -1.00 9.78 4.59
CA LEU A 241 -0.60 9.49 3.21
C LEU A 241 0.87 9.83 2.95
N ALA A 242 1.34 10.99 3.40
CA ALA A 242 2.73 11.41 3.23
C ALA A 242 3.69 10.46 3.95
N THR A 243 3.32 10.00 5.15
CA THR A 243 4.11 9.03 5.92
C THR A 243 4.18 7.68 5.22
N LEU A 244 3.03 7.13 4.79
CA LEU A 244 2.95 5.88 4.04
C LEU A 244 3.72 5.96 2.72
N THR A 245 3.55 7.05 1.97
CA THR A 245 4.29 7.29 0.73
C THR A 245 5.81 7.30 0.97
N THR A 246 6.26 7.92 2.06
CA THR A 246 7.69 7.94 2.43
C THR A 246 8.23 6.53 2.67
N VAL A 247 7.50 5.71 3.42
CA VAL A 247 7.87 4.30 3.66
C VAL A 247 7.90 3.52 2.34
N LEU A 248 6.88 3.67 1.49
CA LEU A 248 6.83 3.01 0.18
C LEU A 248 7.99 3.41 -0.72
N VAL A 249 8.38 4.70 -0.74
CA VAL A 249 9.53 5.20 -1.52
C VAL A 249 10.85 4.59 -1.01
N ILE A 250 11.03 4.46 0.30
CA ILE A 250 12.22 3.82 0.87
C ILE A 250 12.28 2.34 0.47
N VAL A 251 11.18 1.60 0.63
CA VAL A 251 11.09 0.18 0.23
C VAL A 251 11.35 0.04 -1.26
N GLN A 252 10.72 0.87 -2.09
CA GLN A 252 10.92 0.90 -3.54
C GLN A 252 12.40 1.16 -3.89
N GLY A 253 13.05 2.08 -3.20
CA GLY A 253 14.48 2.36 -3.41
C GLY A 253 15.37 1.14 -3.16
N VAL A 254 15.12 0.38 -2.10
CA VAL A 254 15.84 -0.86 -1.79
C VAL A 254 15.60 -1.92 -2.89
N LEU A 255 14.35 -2.10 -3.29
CA LEU A 255 13.97 -3.10 -4.30
C LEU A 255 14.53 -2.76 -5.70
N VAL A 256 14.52 -1.47 -6.08
CA VAL A 256 15.16 -0.99 -7.32
C VAL A 256 16.68 -1.20 -7.26
N GLY A 257 17.29 -1.04 -6.08
CA GLY A 257 18.71 -1.37 -5.88
C GLY A 257 19.00 -2.85 -6.14
N ILE A 258 18.19 -3.76 -5.62
CA ILE A 258 18.31 -5.22 -5.88
C ILE A 258 18.12 -5.54 -7.36
N ALA A 259 17.11 -4.94 -8.00
CA ALA A 259 16.89 -5.10 -9.44
C ALA A 259 18.07 -4.54 -10.27
N GLY A 260 18.69 -3.46 -9.83
CA GLY A 260 19.92 -2.90 -10.41
C GLY A 260 21.09 -3.89 -10.40
N ILE A 261 21.25 -4.65 -9.31
CA ILE A 261 22.24 -5.73 -9.22
C ILE A 261 21.92 -6.82 -10.25
N SER A 262 20.66 -7.21 -10.40
CA SER A 262 20.22 -8.20 -11.39
C SER A 262 20.52 -7.73 -12.82
N LEU A 263 20.24 -6.46 -13.13
CA LEU A 263 20.59 -5.84 -14.41
C LEU A 263 22.10 -5.81 -14.66
N PHE A 264 22.89 -5.53 -13.62
CA PHE A 264 24.35 -5.56 -13.72
C PHE A 264 24.86 -6.98 -14.04
N VAL A 265 24.34 -8.00 -13.37
CA VAL A 265 24.69 -9.41 -13.66
C VAL A 265 24.28 -9.78 -15.09
N GLY A 266 23.08 -9.38 -15.53
CA GLY A 266 22.63 -9.56 -16.93
C GLY A 266 23.55 -8.86 -17.93
N SER A 267 24.04 -7.65 -17.61
CA SER A 267 24.99 -6.88 -18.41
C SER A 267 26.34 -7.60 -18.58
N VAL A 268 26.89 -8.18 -17.51
CA VAL A 268 28.08 -9.01 -17.55
C VAL A 268 27.87 -10.26 -18.42
N GLY A 269 26.66 -10.83 -18.33
CA GLY A 269 26.28 -11.95 -19.18
C GLY A 269 26.29 -11.59 -20.67
N ILE A 270 25.69 -10.44 -21.07
CA ILE A 270 25.75 -9.96 -22.46
C ILE A 270 27.20 -9.74 -22.87
N MET A 271 28.00 -9.09 -22.04
CA MET A 271 29.42 -8.84 -22.33
C MET A 271 30.15 -10.14 -22.63
N ASN A 272 29.99 -11.17 -21.80
CA ASN A 272 30.62 -12.49 -22.05
C ASN A 272 30.13 -13.16 -23.34
N THR A 273 28.83 -13.10 -23.60
CA THR A 273 28.26 -13.65 -24.84
C THR A 273 28.83 -12.93 -26.08
N MET A 274 28.95 -11.60 -26.00
CA MET A 274 29.53 -10.81 -27.11
C MET A 274 31.01 -11.11 -27.29
N TYR A 275 31.80 -11.33 -26.22
CA TYR A 275 33.19 -11.78 -26.34
C TYR A 275 33.29 -13.12 -27.07
N THR A 276 32.45 -14.08 -26.68
CA THR A 276 32.40 -15.38 -27.36
C THR A 276 32.02 -15.21 -28.83
N SER A 277 31.01 -14.39 -29.13
CA SER A 277 30.58 -14.10 -30.52
C SER A 277 31.67 -13.46 -31.35
N VAL A 278 32.47 -12.54 -30.80
CA VAL A 278 33.61 -11.93 -31.47
C VAL A 278 34.68 -12.98 -31.81
N VAL A 279 35.01 -13.87 -30.87
CA VAL A 279 36.00 -14.95 -31.08
C VAL A 279 35.50 -15.92 -32.13
N GLU A 280 34.26 -16.38 -32.08
CA GLU A 280 33.67 -17.31 -33.06
C GLU A 280 33.63 -16.73 -34.47
N ARG A 281 33.41 -15.40 -34.61
CA ARG A 281 33.30 -14.68 -35.88
C ARG A 281 34.58 -13.96 -36.30
N THR A 282 35.73 -14.23 -35.66
CA THR A 282 37.01 -13.56 -35.93
C THR A 282 37.36 -13.60 -37.40
N ARG A 283 37.19 -14.75 -38.08
CA ARG A 283 37.45 -14.91 -39.52
C ARG A 283 36.53 -14.06 -40.39
N GLU A 284 35.24 -13.93 -40.06
CA GLU A 284 34.30 -13.08 -40.77
C GLU A 284 34.68 -11.62 -40.66
N ILE A 285 35.06 -11.18 -39.41
CA ILE A 285 35.54 -9.82 -39.13
C ILE A 285 36.79 -9.53 -39.96
N GLY A 286 37.72 -10.48 -40.03
CA GLY A 286 38.94 -10.37 -40.84
C GLY A 286 38.64 -10.20 -42.34
N ILE A 287 37.70 -10.95 -42.90
CA ILE A 287 37.25 -10.82 -44.27
C ILE A 287 36.65 -9.43 -44.51
N LEU A 288 35.74 -8.97 -43.65
CA LEU A 288 35.15 -7.63 -43.73
C LEU A 288 36.22 -6.53 -43.71
N ARG A 289 37.22 -6.67 -42.85
CA ARG A 289 38.36 -5.75 -42.79
C ARG A 289 39.24 -5.81 -44.06
N ALA A 290 39.43 -6.99 -44.63
CA ALA A 290 40.22 -7.17 -45.88
C ALA A 290 39.56 -6.52 -47.09
N ILE A 291 38.22 -6.48 -47.18
CA ILE A 291 37.47 -5.83 -48.26
C ILE A 291 37.25 -4.33 -47.98
N GLY A 292 37.77 -3.77 -46.85
CA GLY A 292 37.83 -2.33 -46.61
C GLY A 292 36.91 -1.79 -45.52
N ALA A 293 36.22 -2.65 -44.75
CA ALA A 293 35.40 -2.20 -43.61
C ALA A 293 36.28 -1.48 -42.57
N ARG A 294 35.79 -0.31 -42.11
CA ARG A 294 36.47 0.48 -41.07
C ARG A 294 36.19 -0.10 -39.69
N GLY A 295 37.15 0.05 -38.74
CA GLY A 295 36.98 -0.45 -37.37
C GLY A 295 35.73 0.08 -36.66
N HIS A 296 35.34 1.35 -36.91
CA HIS A 296 34.13 1.90 -36.34
C HIS A 296 32.84 1.24 -36.86
N GLU A 297 32.82 0.77 -38.09
CA GLU A 297 31.66 0.06 -38.68
C GLU A 297 31.47 -1.31 -37.99
N ILE A 298 32.57 -2.05 -37.79
CA ILE A 298 32.57 -3.29 -37.01
C ILE A 298 32.06 -3.04 -35.57
N ARG A 299 32.56 -1.96 -34.96
CA ARG A 299 32.13 -1.59 -33.60
C ARG A 299 30.63 -1.29 -33.51
N ILE A 300 30.09 -0.52 -34.45
CA ILE A 300 28.66 -0.19 -34.51
C ILE A 300 27.83 -1.47 -34.68
N LEU A 301 28.26 -2.39 -35.54
CA LEU A 301 27.58 -3.67 -35.77
C LEU A 301 27.37 -4.44 -34.45
N PHE A 302 28.44 -4.62 -33.67
CA PHE A 302 28.36 -5.33 -32.38
C PHE A 302 27.62 -4.55 -31.29
N LEU A 303 27.70 -3.21 -31.31
CA LEU A 303 26.90 -2.36 -30.39
C LEU A 303 25.39 -2.47 -30.68
N VAL A 304 25.01 -2.50 -31.95
CA VAL A 304 23.61 -2.69 -32.35
C VAL A 304 23.15 -4.11 -31.98
N GLU A 305 23.97 -5.13 -32.21
CA GLU A 305 23.64 -6.52 -31.85
C GLU A 305 23.40 -6.66 -30.31
N SER A 306 24.27 -6.09 -29.49
CA SER A 306 24.08 -6.09 -28.02
C SER A 306 22.90 -5.24 -27.56
N GLY A 307 22.64 -4.11 -28.22
CA GLY A 307 21.47 -3.28 -28.01
C GLY A 307 20.14 -4.01 -28.30
N ILE A 308 20.12 -4.78 -29.40
CA ILE A 308 18.98 -5.64 -29.77
C ILE A 308 18.73 -6.72 -28.69
N LEU A 309 19.77 -7.32 -28.12
CA LEU A 309 19.65 -8.27 -27.03
C LEU A 309 19.03 -7.60 -25.77
N GLY A 310 19.47 -6.38 -25.45
CA GLY A 310 18.89 -5.57 -24.39
C GLY A 310 17.43 -5.22 -24.65
N PHE A 311 17.08 -4.83 -25.88
CA PHE A 311 15.72 -4.51 -26.31
C PHE A 311 14.77 -5.70 -26.15
N PHE A 312 15.10 -6.87 -26.67
CA PHE A 312 14.27 -8.07 -26.55
C PHE A 312 14.19 -8.57 -25.11
N GLY A 313 15.30 -8.51 -24.34
CA GLY A 313 15.29 -8.80 -22.92
C GLY A 313 14.36 -7.88 -22.15
N GLY A 314 14.40 -6.57 -22.43
CA GLY A 314 13.51 -5.57 -21.86
C GLY A 314 12.05 -5.77 -22.25
N LEU A 315 11.77 -6.06 -23.52
CA LEU A 315 10.40 -6.29 -24.02
C LEU A 315 9.74 -7.49 -23.32
N VAL A 316 10.45 -8.60 -23.23
CA VAL A 316 9.96 -9.80 -22.54
C VAL A 316 9.85 -9.53 -21.03
N GLY A 317 10.83 -8.83 -20.44
CA GLY A 317 10.78 -8.43 -19.03
C GLY A 317 9.56 -7.56 -18.71
N ILE A 318 9.27 -6.56 -19.54
CA ILE A 318 8.07 -5.72 -19.40
C ILE A 318 6.80 -6.57 -19.48
N ALA A 319 6.68 -7.45 -20.48
CA ALA A 319 5.50 -8.29 -20.63
C ALA A 319 5.27 -9.18 -19.39
N ILE A 320 6.34 -9.78 -18.85
CA ILE A 320 6.26 -10.59 -17.63
C ILE A 320 5.91 -9.72 -16.41
N GLY A 321 6.58 -8.58 -16.23
CA GLY A 321 6.34 -7.67 -15.10
C GLY A 321 4.90 -7.17 -15.06
N VAL A 322 4.37 -6.72 -16.19
CA VAL A 322 2.96 -6.30 -16.32
C VAL A 322 2.01 -7.46 -16.03
N SER A 323 2.29 -8.66 -16.59
CA SER A 323 1.44 -9.84 -16.35
C SER A 323 1.41 -10.25 -14.88
N ILE A 324 2.54 -10.18 -14.18
CA ILE A 324 2.62 -10.47 -12.73
C ILE A 324 1.78 -9.45 -11.96
N THR A 325 1.93 -8.17 -12.25
CA THR A 325 1.21 -7.11 -11.52
C THR A 325 -0.30 -7.20 -11.71
N LEU A 326 -0.75 -7.36 -12.96
CA LEU A 326 -2.19 -7.54 -13.24
C LEU A 326 -2.73 -8.85 -12.66
N GLY A 327 -1.91 -9.89 -12.60
CA GLY A 327 -2.26 -11.15 -11.96
C GLY A 327 -2.45 -11.00 -10.44
N ILE A 328 -1.59 -10.23 -9.79
CA ILE A 328 -1.70 -9.92 -8.34
C ILE A 328 -2.97 -9.10 -8.09
N GLU A 329 -3.20 -8.02 -8.86
CA GLU A 329 -4.42 -7.22 -8.76
C GLU A 329 -5.69 -8.07 -8.93
N PHE A 330 -5.72 -8.93 -9.95
CA PHE A 330 -6.85 -9.84 -10.19
C PHE A 330 -7.12 -10.77 -9.00
N VAL A 331 -6.09 -11.31 -8.38
CA VAL A 331 -6.22 -12.18 -7.19
C VAL A 331 -6.72 -11.39 -5.98
N LEU A 332 -6.15 -10.20 -5.72
CA LEU A 332 -6.56 -9.38 -4.58
C LEU A 332 -8.02 -8.94 -4.70
N VAL A 333 -8.43 -8.49 -5.88
CA VAL A 333 -9.80 -7.99 -6.08
C VAL A 333 -10.83 -9.12 -6.08
N ASN A 334 -10.57 -10.27 -6.77
CA ASN A 334 -11.59 -11.28 -6.99
C ASN A 334 -11.62 -12.40 -5.93
N TYR A 335 -10.53 -12.62 -5.19
CA TYR A 335 -10.46 -13.68 -4.18
C TYR A 335 -10.32 -13.16 -2.76
N MET A 336 -9.75 -11.97 -2.58
CA MET A 336 -9.56 -11.38 -1.25
C MET A 336 -10.47 -10.18 -0.99
N ASN A 337 -11.27 -9.77 -2.00
CA ASN A 337 -12.18 -8.62 -1.95
C ASN A 337 -11.49 -7.29 -1.53
N VAL A 338 -10.17 -7.18 -1.74
CA VAL A 338 -9.35 -6.03 -1.37
C VAL A 338 -9.18 -5.11 -2.58
N GLN A 339 -9.80 -3.92 -2.54
CA GLN A 339 -9.73 -2.91 -3.61
C GLN A 339 -8.62 -1.86 -3.41
N LEU A 340 -7.67 -2.11 -2.52
CA LEU A 340 -6.56 -1.20 -2.21
C LEU A 340 -5.52 -1.05 -3.33
N LEU A 341 -5.62 -1.81 -4.42
CA LEU A 341 -4.65 -1.78 -5.51
C LEU A 341 -5.33 -1.27 -6.79
N ASP A 342 -5.02 -0.04 -7.17
CA ASP A 342 -5.45 0.57 -8.45
C ASP A 342 -4.25 0.63 -9.41
N VAL A 343 -4.04 -0.43 -10.19
CA VAL A 343 -2.89 -0.55 -11.08
C VAL A 343 -3.14 0.19 -12.38
N GLN A 344 -2.49 1.33 -12.54
CA GLN A 344 -2.49 2.08 -13.80
C GLN A 344 -1.22 1.82 -14.61
N VAL A 345 -1.38 1.30 -15.82
CA VAL A 345 -0.26 1.04 -16.73
C VAL A 345 0.23 2.34 -17.34
N SER A 346 1.37 2.85 -16.86
CA SER A 346 2.03 4.02 -17.44
C SER A 346 2.85 3.65 -18.67
N TYR A 347 2.33 3.92 -19.87
CA TYR A 347 3.06 3.67 -21.13
C TYR A 347 4.39 4.42 -21.21
N VAL A 348 4.47 5.63 -20.60
CA VAL A 348 5.70 6.41 -20.55
C VAL A 348 6.77 5.69 -19.74
N MET A 349 6.40 5.12 -18.59
CA MET A 349 7.30 4.32 -17.75
C MET A 349 7.81 3.09 -18.51
N LEU A 350 6.92 2.34 -19.18
CA LEU A 350 7.29 1.16 -19.96
C LEU A 350 8.26 1.52 -21.09
N PHE A 351 8.02 2.64 -21.79
CA PHE A 351 8.93 3.12 -22.84
C PHE A 351 10.31 3.49 -22.29
N VAL A 352 10.37 4.20 -21.15
CA VAL A 352 11.63 4.56 -20.49
C VAL A 352 12.40 3.32 -20.07
N LEU A 353 11.75 2.31 -19.51
CA LEU A 353 12.39 1.05 -19.10
C LEU A 353 12.88 0.24 -20.32
N LEU A 354 12.14 0.25 -21.43
CA LEU A 354 12.58 -0.38 -22.67
C LEU A 354 13.81 0.33 -23.26
N LEU A 355 13.82 1.65 -23.24
CA LEU A 355 14.98 2.42 -23.65
C LEU A 355 16.18 2.15 -22.74
N LEU A 356 15.97 2.13 -21.42
CA LEU A 356 17.01 1.82 -20.44
C LEU A 356 17.62 0.44 -20.68
N SER A 357 16.81 -0.60 -20.87
CA SER A 357 17.30 -1.96 -21.15
C SER A 357 18.11 -2.03 -22.44
N THR A 358 17.69 -1.29 -23.47
CA THR A 358 18.40 -1.20 -24.75
C THR A 358 19.76 -0.52 -24.58
N VAL A 359 19.81 0.59 -23.84
CA VAL A 359 21.05 1.31 -23.53
C VAL A 359 22.02 0.45 -22.71
N ILE A 360 21.49 -0.26 -21.67
CA ILE A 360 22.29 -1.17 -20.86
C ILE A 360 22.86 -2.31 -21.73
N GLY A 361 22.03 -2.89 -22.63
CA GLY A 361 22.49 -3.91 -23.58
C GLY A 361 23.61 -3.40 -24.48
N ALA A 362 23.45 -2.22 -25.07
CA ALA A 362 24.46 -1.59 -25.91
C ALA A 362 25.75 -1.26 -25.12
N ALA A 363 25.61 -0.71 -23.90
CA ALA A 363 26.75 -0.43 -23.03
C ALA A 363 27.56 -1.69 -22.69
N SER A 364 26.85 -2.81 -22.42
CA SER A 364 27.49 -4.11 -22.16
C SER A 364 28.32 -4.64 -23.34
N GLY A 365 27.90 -4.32 -24.58
CA GLY A 365 28.62 -4.67 -25.79
C GLY A 365 29.81 -3.74 -26.11
N TYR A 366 30.03 -2.66 -25.37
CA TYR A 366 31.04 -1.66 -25.72
C TYR A 366 32.46 -2.23 -25.70
N PHE A 367 32.86 -2.96 -24.67
CA PHE A 367 34.21 -3.54 -24.58
C PHE A 367 34.46 -4.62 -25.64
N PRO A 368 33.59 -5.63 -25.82
CA PRO A 368 33.76 -6.62 -26.88
C PRO A 368 33.78 -5.99 -28.28
N SER A 369 32.92 -5.02 -28.56
CA SER A 369 32.87 -4.33 -29.86
C SER A 369 34.11 -3.53 -30.14
N LYS A 370 34.76 -2.93 -29.11
CA LYS A 370 36.04 -2.25 -29.25
C LYS A 370 37.13 -3.25 -29.63
N GLU A 371 37.20 -4.41 -28.99
CA GLU A 371 38.17 -5.47 -29.30
C GLU A 371 37.97 -6.00 -30.72
N ALA A 372 36.74 -6.31 -31.13
CA ALA A 372 36.40 -6.70 -32.50
C ALA A 372 36.88 -5.67 -33.53
N SER A 373 36.81 -4.37 -33.21
CA SER A 373 37.21 -3.29 -34.11
C SER A 373 38.74 -3.17 -34.32
N THR A 374 39.55 -3.78 -33.46
CA THR A 374 41.02 -3.77 -33.55
C THR A 374 41.62 -4.96 -34.28
N ILE A 375 40.83 -6.02 -34.52
CA ILE A 375 41.28 -7.22 -35.21
C ILE A 375 41.78 -6.85 -36.60
N THR A 376 43.02 -7.29 -36.94
CA THR A 376 43.62 -7.09 -38.25
C THR A 376 43.32 -8.27 -39.19
N PRO A 377 43.25 -8.08 -40.53
CA PRO A 377 43.04 -9.18 -41.46
C PRO A 377 44.07 -10.32 -41.32
N LEU A 378 45.30 -9.97 -40.95
CA LEU A 378 46.38 -10.93 -40.82
C LEU A 378 46.18 -11.83 -39.57
N GLU A 379 45.76 -11.26 -38.44
CA GLU A 379 45.44 -11.98 -37.21
C GLU A 379 44.24 -12.90 -37.40
N ALA A 380 43.21 -12.45 -38.11
CA ALA A 380 41.99 -13.23 -38.37
C ALA A 380 42.21 -14.47 -39.26
N ILE A 381 43.27 -14.53 -40.05
CA ILE A 381 43.61 -15.67 -40.95
C ILE A 381 44.58 -16.66 -40.26
N ARG A 382 45.36 -16.17 -39.29
CA ARG A 382 46.35 -17.00 -38.54
C ARG A 382 45.78 -17.76 -37.36
N GLY A 383 44.67 -17.28 -36.73
CA GLY A 383 43.99 -17.95 -35.62
C GLY A 383 43.01 -18.97 -36.12
#